data_89b5c76c9b638f9de677cff488ad919a
#
_entry.id   89b5c76c9b638f9de677cff488ad919a
#
_cell.length_a   1.000
_cell.length_b   1.000
_cell.length_c   1.000
_cell.angle_alpha   90.00
_cell.angle_beta   90.00
_cell.angle_gamma   90.00
#
_symmetry.space_group_name_H-M   'P 1'
#
loop_
_entity.id
_entity.type
_entity.pdbx_description
1 polymer ?
#
loop_
_entity_poly.entity_id
_entity_poly.type
_entity_poly.pdbx_seq_one_letter_code
_entity_poly.pdbx_strand_id
1 'polypeptide(L)'
;MAKEVLYSSTRGAQGNIKASEAILRGLAPDGGLYVPDHIPHLEKTLREIAQLDYQGTAYEVMRLLLTDYTEEELKYCISHAYDSKFDTKEIAPISEADGAFYLELYHGATIAFKDMALSILPYLMTTAAKKNNAKNEIVILTATSGDTGKAALAGFADVPGTRIIVFYPKHGVSPIQEQQMVTQKGDNTCVIGIEGNFDDAQTGVKKLFTDEKLAKEMDEKGFQFSSANSINIGRLVPQIVYYVYSYAKLLKEGRIADGDPINVVVPTGNFGNILAAYYAKNMGVPIGKLICASNSNKVLFDFFKTGEYDRNREFVLTASPSMDILISSNLERLIYHISGDNAAADAEYMGKLSKDGKYEITDDMRSKLVDFFGGYASEQETFDTIRRIFEKTGYLMDTHTAVASAVYSKYTEETGDKTPTVIASTASPFKFTRSVMNALGKGDDSKGDFELADELSEVSKVKIPEAVSSIRTAEIRHKKVVDKTEMEGAVKEFLGL
;
A
#
# COMPACT_ATOMS: atom_id res chain seq x y z
N MET A 1 -5.73 31.00 -7.61
CA MET A 1 -5.53 30.11 -6.46
C MET A 1 -6.27 28.81 -6.76
N ALA A 2 -5.64 27.67 -6.57
CA ALA A 2 -6.33 26.38 -6.69
C ALA A 2 -7.56 26.37 -5.76
N LYS A 3 -8.64 25.73 -6.19
CA LYS A 3 -9.83 25.55 -5.35
C LYS A 3 -9.44 24.69 -4.14
N GLU A 4 -9.88 25.09 -2.94
CA GLU A 4 -9.68 24.28 -1.73
C GLU A 4 -10.34 22.91 -1.91
N VAL A 5 -9.63 21.83 -1.57
CA VAL A 5 -10.13 20.46 -1.58
C VAL A 5 -10.55 20.08 -0.17
N LEU A 6 -11.82 19.73 -0.01
CA LEU A 6 -12.38 19.26 1.25
C LEU A 6 -12.69 17.76 1.15
N TYR A 7 -12.75 17.13 2.30
CA TYR A 7 -12.92 15.68 2.40
C TYR A 7 -14.24 15.31 3.05
N SER A 8 -14.89 14.30 2.53
CA SER A 8 -16.15 13.77 3.03
C SER A 8 -16.07 12.26 3.22
N SER A 9 -16.92 11.71 4.10
CA SER A 9 -17.08 10.27 4.24
C SER A 9 -17.81 9.69 3.04
N THR A 10 -17.33 8.55 2.51
CA THR A 10 -18.02 7.76 1.49
C THR A 10 -19.44 7.35 1.89
N ARG A 11 -19.75 7.31 3.20
CA ARG A 11 -21.06 6.91 3.75
C ARG A 11 -21.90 8.08 4.29
N GLY A 12 -21.37 9.30 4.24
CA GLY A 12 -22.12 10.54 4.39
C GLY A 12 -22.27 11.12 5.80
N ALA A 13 -21.80 10.44 6.86
CA ALA A 13 -21.92 10.98 8.23
C ALA A 13 -21.06 12.22 8.50
N GLN A 14 -20.08 12.49 7.67
CA GLN A 14 -19.21 13.65 7.82
C GLN A 14 -18.72 14.15 6.46
N GLY A 15 -18.78 15.45 6.26
CA GLY A 15 -18.27 16.13 5.07
C GLY A 15 -17.60 17.46 5.41
N ASN A 16 -16.93 18.02 4.41
CA ASN A 16 -16.33 19.36 4.45
C ASN A 16 -15.24 19.53 5.53
N ILE A 17 -14.45 18.49 5.79
CA ILE A 17 -13.27 18.60 6.65
C ILE A 17 -12.00 18.83 5.80
N LYS A 18 -10.98 19.40 6.41
CA LYS A 18 -9.68 19.63 5.76
C LYS A 18 -8.88 18.34 5.63
N ALA A 19 -7.93 18.31 4.69
CA ALA A 19 -7.07 17.17 4.47
C ALA A 19 -6.30 16.76 5.74
N SER A 20 -5.76 17.72 6.49
CA SER A 20 -5.06 17.44 7.76
C SER A 20 -5.96 16.75 8.77
N GLU A 21 -7.21 17.14 8.88
CA GLU A 21 -8.17 16.52 9.79
C GLU A 21 -8.52 15.09 9.33
N ALA A 22 -8.73 14.88 8.01
CA ALA A 22 -9.01 13.57 7.45
C ALA A 22 -7.83 12.59 7.65
N ILE A 23 -6.59 13.06 7.50
CA ILE A 23 -5.38 12.26 7.73
C ILE A 23 -5.24 11.91 9.21
N LEU A 24 -5.45 12.86 10.11
CA LEU A 24 -5.33 12.64 11.55
C LEU A 24 -6.38 11.65 12.08
N ARG A 25 -7.62 11.73 11.59
CA ARG A 25 -8.70 10.81 11.95
C ARG A 25 -8.51 9.42 11.31
N GLY A 26 -8.03 9.37 10.07
CA GLY A 26 -7.80 8.15 9.30
C GLY A 26 -9.06 7.45 8.80
N LEU A 27 -10.15 7.46 9.57
CA LEU A 27 -11.44 6.84 9.27
C LEU A 27 -12.57 7.77 9.71
N ALA A 28 -13.67 7.81 8.96
CA ALA A 28 -14.84 8.59 9.33
C ALA A 28 -15.64 7.92 10.45
N PRO A 29 -16.45 8.70 11.24
CA PRO A 29 -17.19 8.16 12.39
C PRO A 29 -18.21 7.07 12.05
N ASP A 30 -18.71 7.06 10.81
CA ASP A 30 -19.63 6.04 10.28
C ASP A 30 -18.93 4.80 9.72
N GLY A 31 -17.60 4.73 9.85
CA GLY A 31 -16.77 3.69 9.26
C GLY A 31 -16.52 3.85 7.76
N GLY A 32 -17.00 4.95 7.14
CA GLY A 32 -16.70 5.32 5.77
C GLY A 32 -15.28 5.83 5.57
N LEU A 33 -14.83 5.86 4.33
CA LEU A 33 -13.50 6.32 3.97
C LEU A 33 -13.54 7.78 3.52
N TYR A 34 -12.50 8.55 3.86
CA TYR A 34 -12.41 9.93 3.36
C TYR A 34 -12.06 9.98 1.89
N VAL A 35 -12.82 10.77 1.12
CA VAL A 35 -12.61 11.08 -0.30
C VAL A 35 -12.61 12.59 -0.50
N PRO A 36 -11.84 13.13 -1.45
CA PRO A 36 -11.89 14.54 -1.80
C PRO A 36 -13.23 14.88 -2.48
N ASP A 37 -13.75 16.08 -2.26
CA ASP A 37 -14.98 16.60 -2.89
C ASP A 37 -14.84 16.76 -4.42
N HIS A 38 -13.62 16.79 -4.92
CA HIS A 38 -13.28 16.71 -6.33
C HIS A 38 -11.82 16.25 -6.48
N ILE A 39 -11.50 15.62 -7.60
CA ILE A 39 -10.12 15.29 -7.97
C ILE A 39 -9.58 16.45 -8.83
N PRO A 40 -8.59 17.22 -8.34
CA PRO A 40 -8.05 18.36 -9.07
C PRO A 40 -7.22 17.90 -10.26
N HIS A 41 -7.19 18.70 -11.34
CA HIS A 41 -6.26 18.49 -12.44
C HIS A 41 -4.85 19.01 -12.09
N LEU A 42 -3.83 18.37 -12.67
CA LEU A 42 -2.45 18.84 -12.60
C LEU A 42 -2.37 20.28 -13.18
N GLU A 43 -1.73 21.20 -12.45
CA GLU A 43 -1.54 22.58 -12.93
C GLU A 43 -0.35 22.70 -13.86
N LYS A 44 0.71 21.89 -13.62
CA LYS A 44 1.85 21.77 -14.54
C LYS A 44 1.56 20.76 -15.63
N THR A 45 2.05 21.03 -16.82
CA THR A 45 2.07 20.05 -17.91
C THR A 45 3.00 18.88 -17.54
N LEU A 46 2.75 17.70 -18.11
CA LEU A 46 3.58 16.52 -17.88
C LEU A 46 5.03 16.73 -18.37
N ARG A 47 5.25 17.61 -19.36
CA ARG A 47 6.59 18.03 -19.79
C ARG A 47 7.34 18.85 -18.73
N GLU A 48 6.64 19.72 -18.01
CA GLU A 48 7.22 20.49 -16.90
C GLU A 48 7.52 19.56 -15.71
N ILE A 49 6.60 18.63 -15.39
CA ILE A 49 6.81 17.62 -14.36
C ILE A 49 8.00 16.72 -14.69
N ALA A 50 8.22 16.38 -15.97
CA ALA A 50 9.35 15.59 -16.43
C ALA A 50 10.74 16.22 -16.16
N GLN A 51 10.78 17.52 -15.83
CA GLN A 51 12.04 18.20 -15.42
C GLN A 51 12.29 18.12 -13.92
N LEU A 52 11.33 17.65 -13.14
CA LEU A 52 11.43 17.51 -11.70
C LEU A 52 12.03 16.15 -11.31
N ASP A 53 12.59 16.09 -10.12
CA ASP A 53 12.90 14.83 -9.45
C ASP A 53 11.63 14.27 -8.76
N TYR A 54 11.78 13.15 -8.04
CA TYR A 54 10.66 12.54 -7.33
C TYR A 54 10.06 13.47 -6.26
N GLN A 55 10.89 14.17 -5.49
CA GLN A 55 10.41 15.09 -4.45
C GLN A 55 9.66 16.29 -5.04
N GLY A 56 10.16 16.84 -6.14
CA GLY A 56 9.49 17.91 -6.87
C GLY A 56 8.13 17.48 -7.44
N THR A 57 8.08 16.27 -8.02
CA THR A 57 6.81 15.68 -8.49
C THR A 57 5.84 15.44 -7.32
N ALA A 58 6.34 14.95 -6.18
CA ALA A 58 5.54 14.74 -4.98
C ALA A 58 4.91 16.05 -4.49
N TYR A 59 5.67 17.14 -4.48
CA TYR A 59 5.14 18.45 -4.11
C TYR A 59 4.03 18.90 -5.06
N GLU A 60 4.24 18.84 -6.38
CA GLU A 60 3.25 19.28 -7.37
C GLU A 60 1.94 18.48 -7.30
N VAL A 61 2.00 17.20 -7.01
CA VAL A 61 0.81 16.35 -6.86
C VAL A 61 0.12 16.57 -5.51
N MET A 62 0.89 16.52 -4.42
CA MET A 62 0.31 16.51 -3.07
C MET A 62 -0.29 17.87 -2.68
N ARG A 63 0.29 19.01 -3.13
CA ARG A 63 -0.25 20.34 -2.84
C ARG A 63 -1.65 20.56 -3.40
N LEU A 64 -2.02 19.83 -4.46
CA LEU A 64 -3.36 19.92 -5.07
C LEU A 64 -4.43 19.20 -4.26
N LEU A 65 -4.05 18.20 -3.49
CA LEU A 65 -4.95 17.37 -2.68
C LEU A 65 -4.89 17.74 -1.20
N LEU A 66 -3.75 18.19 -0.71
CA LEU A 66 -3.53 18.57 0.70
C LEU A 66 -3.49 20.10 0.84
N THR A 67 -4.56 20.76 0.41
CA THR A 67 -4.63 22.22 0.20
C THR A 67 -4.52 23.06 1.47
N ASP A 68 -4.70 22.47 2.64
CA ASP A 68 -4.52 23.15 3.92
C ASP A 68 -3.10 23.01 4.49
N TYR A 69 -2.21 22.22 3.84
CA TYR A 69 -0.79 22.22 4.18
C TYR A 69 -0.08 23.38 3.46
N THR A 70 0.82 24.07 4.15
CA THR A 70 1.65 25.09 3.50
C THR A 70 2.74 24.45 2.64
N GLU A 71 3.37 25.24 1.77
CA GLU A 71 4.50 24.78 0.95
C GLU A 71 5.64 24.26 1.84
N GLU A 72 5.99 24.97 2.90
CA GLU A 72 7.04 24.60 3.84
C GLU A 72 6.71 23.27 4.55
N GLU A 73 5.46 23.11 4.98
CA GLU A 73 5.00 21.88 5.64
C GLU A 73 5.09 20.67 4.69
N LEU A 74 4.64 20.81 3.45
CA LEU A 74 4.71 19.72 2.47
C LEU A 74 6.14 19.40 2.10
N LYS A 75 6.99 20.40 1.84
CA LYS A 75 8.42 20.19 1.55
C LYS A 75 9.15 19.54 2.72
N TYR A 76 8.82 19.90 3.96
CA TYR A 76 9.33 19.24 5.14
C TYR A 76 8.94 17.74 5.15
N CYS A 77 7.66 17.42 4.97
CA CYS A 77 7.19 16.03 4.97
C CYS A 77 7.86 15.22 3.85
N ILE A 78 7.94 15.78 2.65
CA ILE A 78 8.50 15.13 1.46
C ILE A 78 10.00 14.86 1.62
N SER A 79 10.77 15.85 2.06
CA SER A 79 12.22 15.72 2.19
C SER A 79 12.65 14.75 3.30
N HIS A 80 11.84 14.61 4.37
CA HIS A 80 12.10 13.64 5.43
C HIS A 80 11.61 12.22 5.08
N ALA A 81 10.73 12.10 4.12
CA ALA A 81 10.22 10.81 3.66
C ALA A 81 11.09 10.17 2.57
N TYR A 82 11.40 10.94 1.53
CA TYR A 82 12.06 10.45 0.32
C TYR A 82 13.53 10.90 0.27
N ASP A 83 14.32 10.34 1.16
CA ASP A 83 15.73 10.65 1.37
C ASP A 83 16.62 9.40 1.21
N SER A 84 17.75 9.37 1.90
CA SER A 84 18.71 8.25 1.89
C SER A 84 18.18 6.93 2.49
N LYS A 85 16.93 6.89 2.99
CA LYS A 85 16.24 5.64 3.34
C LYS A 85 15.89 4.80 2.12
N PHE A 86 15.88 5.43 0.93
CA PHE A 86 15.76 4.74 -0.35
C PHE A 86 17.16 4.47 -0.91
N ASP A 87 17.39 3.28 -1.43
CA ASP A 87 18.70 2.84 -1.95
C ASP A 87 19.01 3.41 -3.34
N THR A 88 18.09 4.17 -3.93
CA THR A 88 18.25 4.90 -5.19
C THR A 88 17.75 6.34 -5.10
N LYS A 89 18.47 7.26 -5.76
CA LYS A 89 18.07 8.68 -5.84
C LYS A 89 16.78 8.91 -6.63
N GLU A 90 16.44 7.99 -7.50
CA GLU A 90 15.20 8.06 -8.29
C GLU A 90 13.96 7.72 -7.48
N ILE A 91 14.11 7.14 -6.30
CA ILE A 91 13.03 6.69 -5.38
C ILE A 91 12.17 5.57 -6.00
N ALA A 92 11.69 5.76 -7.23
CA ALA A 92 10.87 4.82 -7.99
C ALA A 92 11.43 4.68 -9.43
N PRO A 93 12.55 3.97 -9.61
CA PRO A 93 13.12 3.75 -10.93
C PRO A 93 12.22 2.87 -11.80
N ILE A 94 12.47 2.91 -13.10
CA ILE A 94 11.75 2.09 -14.10
C ILE A 94 12.77 1.18 -14.79
N SER A 95 12.49 -0.11 -14.79
CA SER A 95 13.21 -1.13 -15.56
C SER A 95 12.35 -1.59 -16.73
N GLU A 96 12.99 -1.96 -17.86
CA GLU A 96 12.29 -2.51 -19.01
C GLU A 96 12.61 -3.99 -19.16
N ALA A 97 11.57 -4.82 -19.25
CA ALA A 97 11.70 -6.23 -19.50
C ALA A 97 10.45 -6.79 -20.19
N ASP A 98 10.63 -7.77 -21.07
CA ASP A 98 9.55 -8.52 -21.74
C ASP A 98 8.45 -7.64 -22.38
N GLY A 99 8.83 -6.46 -22.88
CA GLY A 99 7.93 -5.52 -23.57
C GLY A 99 7.08 -4.66 -22.63
N ALA A 100 7.37 -4.61 -21.35
CA ALA A 100 6.72 -3.75 -20.37
C ALA A 100 7.73 -2.92 -19.56
N PHE A 101 7.23 -1.87 -18.92
CA PHE A 101 7.96 -0.99 -18.01
C PHE A 101 7.61 -1.36 -16.57
N TYR A 102 8.59 -1.80 -15.79
CA TYR A 102 8.42 -2.16 -14.38
C TYR A 102 8.74 -0.96 -13.50
N LEU A 103 7.73 -0.37 -12.89
CA LEU A 103 7.86 0.70 -11.91
C LEU A 103 8.25 0.10 -10.57
N GLU A 104 9.52 0.19 -10.19
CA GLU A 104 10.08 -0.46 -9.02
C GLU A 104 9.81 0.37 -7.75
N LEU A 105 8.84 -0.05 -6.96
CA LEU A 105 8.36 0.64 -5.76
C LEU A 105 8.97 0.10 -4.46
N TYR A 106 10.03 -0.69 -4.55
CA TYR A 106 10.59 -1.46 -3.44
C TYR A 106 11.99 -1.04 -3.01
N HIS A 107 12.39 0.17 -3.32
CA HIS A 107 13.71 0.72 -2.97
C HIS A 107 13.78 1.36 -1.58
N GLY A 108 12.69 1.33 -0.81
CA GLY A 108 12.62 1.86 0.54
C GLY A 108 13.15 0.90 1.62
N ALA A 109 13.07 1.34 2.87
CA ALA A 109 13.64 0.67 4.04
C ALA A 109 13.13 -0.75 4.30
N THR A 110 11.95 -1.12 3.76
CA THR A 110 11.37 -2.47 3.95
C THR A 110 11.21 -3.24 2.65
N ILE A 111 11.77 -2.70 1.57
CA ILE A 111 11.81 -3.30 0.24
C ILE A 111 10.43 -3.70 -0.30
N ALA A 112 9.41 -2.87 -0.04
CA ALA A 112 8.06 -3.02 -0.56
C ALA A 112 7.40 -1.65 -0.82
N PHE A 113 6.45 -1.58 -1.74
CA PHE A 113 5.75 -0.35 -2.15
C PHE A 113 5.08 0.41 -1.00
N LYS A 114 4.83 -0.28 0.12
CA LYS A 114 4.23 0.34 1.30
C LYS A 114 5.10 1.44 1.88
N ASP A 115 6.41 1.38 1.66
CA ASP A 115 7.36 2.42 2.06
C ASP A 115 7.06 3.76 1.38
N MET A 116 6.56 3.75 0.14
CA MET A 116 6.22 4.97 -0.61
C MET A 116 5.21 5.85 0.12
N ALA A 117 4.31 5.26 0.89
CA ALA A 117 3.32 5.99 1.66
C ALA A 117 3.61 6.02 3.17
N LEU A 118 4.19 4.95 3.72
CA LEU A 118 4.46 4.87 5.16
C LEU A 118 5.70 5.67 5.59
N SER A 119 6.60 6.00 4.67
CA SER A 119 7.71 6.92 4.97
C SER A 119 7.26 8.37 5.18
N ILE A 120 6.19 8.80 4.51
CA ILE A 120 5.70 10.19 4.61
C ILE A 120 4.55 10.35 5.61
N LEU A 121 3.75 9.30 5.83
CA LEU A 121 2.56 9.37 6.70
C LEU A 121 2.86 9.93 8.10
N PRO A 122 3.93 9.54 8.81
CA PRO A 122 4.23 10.09 10.13
C PRO A 122 4.39 11.61 10.13
N TYR A 123 5.06 12.14 9.12
CA TYR A 123 5.27 13.59 8.99
C TYR A 123 3.99 14.33 8.63
N LEU A 124 3.16 13.75 7.76
CA LEU A 124 1.82 14.28 7.48
C LEU A 124 0.96 14.27 8.74
N MET A 125 0.96 13.19 9.52
CA MET A 125 0.16 13.08 10.75
C MET A 125 0.63 14.04 11.84
N THR A 126 1.92 14.19 12.08
CA THR A 126 2.44 15.11 13.10
C THR A 126 2.22 16.57 12.71
N THR A 127 2.32 16.90 11.42
CA THR A 127 1.93 18.21 10.89
C THR A 127 0.43 18.43 11.05
N ALA A 128 -0.40 17.44 10.71
CA ALA A 128 -1.84 17.48 10.93
C ALA A 128 -2.22 17.70 12.40
N ALA A 129 -1.55 17.00 13.32
CA ALA A 129 -1.78 17.16 14.76
C ALA A 129 -1.52 18.60 15.21
N LYS A 130 -0.41 19.21 14.79
CA LYS A 130 -0.10 20.62 15.07
C LYS A 130 -1.16 21.57 14.52
N LYS A 131 -1.59 21.37 13.26
CA LYS A 131 -2.60 22.19 12.58
C LYS A 131 -3.96 22.13 13.26
N ASN A 132 -4.33 20.99 13.79
CA ASN A 132 -5.61 20.75 14.45
C ASN A 132 -5.53 20.94 15.98
N ASN A 133 -4.41 21.49 16.50
CA ASN A 133 -4.18 21.71 17.93
C ASN A 133 -4.38 20.43 18.77
N ALA A 134 -4.07 19.27 18.22
CA ALA A 134 -4.10 18.02 18.95
C ALA A 134 -3.02 18.04 20.05
N LYS A 135 -3.42 17.72 21.27
CA LYS A 135 -2.52 17.78 22.45
C LYS A 135 -1.82 16.43 22.70
N ASN A 136 -2.43 15.36 22.26
CA ASN A 136 -2.02 14.00 22.57
C ASN A 136 -0.97 13.49 21.58
N GLU A 137 -0.03 12.73 22.09
CA GLU A 137 0.92 11.97 21.27
C GLU A 137 0.17 10.86 20.50
N ILE A 138 0.48 10.70 19.22
CA ILE A 138 -0.19 9.74 18.35
C ILE A 138 0.39 8.35 18.60
N VAL A 139 -0.45 7.41 18.98
CA VAL A 139 -0.09 6.00 19.14
C VAL A 139 -0.68 5.20 17.97
N ILE A 140 0.21 4.76 17.08
CA ILE A 140 -0.17 3.84 16.00
C ILE A 140 -0.27 2.44 16.57
N LEU A 141 -1.44 1.83 16.43
CA LEU A 141 -1.68 0.45 16.82
C LEU A 141 -2.04 -0.37 15.57
N THR A 142 -1.33 -1.47 15.34
CA THR A 142 -1.60 -2.31 14.17
C THR A 142 -1.36 -3.79 14.44
N ALA A 143 -2.16 -4.63 13.79
CA ALA A 143 -1.88 -6.04 13.63
C ALA A 143 -1.31 -6.27 12.22
N THR A 144 -0.36 -7.17 12.09
CA THR A 144 0.29 -7.45 10.81
C THR A 144 0.52 -8.95 10.59
N SER A 145 0.42 -9.35 9.33
CA SER A 145 0.93 -10.64 8.82
C SER A 145 2.34 -10.51 8.24
N GLY A 146 3.02 -9.35 8.46
CA GLY A 146 4.41 -9.12 8.04
C GLY A 146 4.65 -7.71 7.47
N ASP A 147 4.31 -7.47 6.21
CA ASP A 147 4.76 -6.30 5.44
C ASP A 147 4.29 -4.93 5.95
N THR A 148 2.99 -4.80 6.25
CA THR A 148 2.43 -3.48 6.63
C THR A 148 2.96 -3.03 7.99
N GLY A 149 3.03 -3.95 8.96
CA GLY A 149 3.56 -3.64 10.28
C GLY A 149 5.03 -3.24 10.23
N LYS A 150 5.85 -3.96 9.45
CA LYS A 150 7.26 -3.61 9.27
C LYS A 150 7.44 -2.25 8.60
N ALA A 151 6.70 -1.96 7.55
CA ALA A 151 6.79 -0.67 6.86
C ALA A 151 6.31 0.49 7.76
N ALA A 152 5.27 0.27 8.58
CA ALA A 152 4.83 1.24 9.58
C ALA A 152 5.90 1.45 10.68
N LEU A 153 6.49 0.37 11.21
CA LEU A 153 7.59 0.46 12.18
C LEU A 153 8.75 1.30 11.65
N ALA A 154 9.21 1.02 10.42
CA ALA A 154 10.31 1.76 9.81
C ALA A 154 9.95 3.24 9.55
N GLY A 155 8.73 3.51 9.12
CA GLY A 155 8.27 4.88 8.84
C GLY A 155 8.11 5.74 10.09
N PHE A 156 7.57 5.16 11.18
CA PHE A 156 7.32 5.88 12.44
C PHE A 156 8.49 5.87 13.41
N ALA A 157 9.56 5.08 13.15
CA ALA A 157 10.72 5.00 14.03
C ALA A 157 11.34 6.39 14.27
N ASP A 158 11.47 6.75 15.56
CA ASP A 158 12.06 8.00 16.04
C ASP A 158 11.41 9.30 15.49
N VAL A 159 10.17 9.22 14.96
CA VAL A 159 9.42 10.42 14.57
C VAL A 159 8.79 11.06 15.81
N PRO A 160 9.20 12.30 16.18
CA PRO A 160 8.72 12.95 17.39
C PRO A 160 7.19 13.14 17.40
N GLY A 161 6.56 12.89 18.55
CA GLY A 161 5.11 13.00 18.72
C GLY A 161 4.33 11.77 18.26
N THR A 162 5.04 10.67 18.00
CA THR A 162 4.42 9.39 17.64
C THR A 162 4.99 8.22 18.43
N ARG A 163 4.17 7.22 18.67
CA ARG A 163 4.54 5.87 19.12
C ARG A 163 3.92 4.84 18.21
N ILE A 164 4.56 3.69 18.09
CA ILE A 164 4.00 2.60 17.30
C ILE A 164 4.08 1.26 18.02
N ILE A 165 2.95 0.55 18.05
CA ILE A 165 2.82 -0.78 18.62
C ILE A 165 2.33 -1.71 17.51
N VAL A 166 3.09 -2.78 17.26
CA VAL A 166 2.78 -3.78 16.26
C VAL A 166 2.60 -5.14 16.91
N PHE A 167 1.43 -5.73 16.72
CA PHE A 167 1.17 -7.11 17.08
C PHE A 167 1.30 -8.02 15.85
N TYR A 168 1.98 -9.16 16.01
CA TYR A 168 2.11 -10.15 14.94
C TYR A 168 1.92 -11.58 15.50
N PRO A 169 1.37 -12.54 14.72
CA PRO A 169 1.28 -13.92 15.13
C PRO A 169 2.68 -14.55 15.15
N LYS A 170 3.12 -15.03 16.31
CA LYS A 170 4.49 -15.57 16.52
C LYS A 170 4.90 -16.63 15.51
N HIS A 171 3.96 -17.43 15.04
CA HIS A 171 4.18 -18.53 14.08
C HIS A 171 3.51 -18.28 12.71
N GLY A 172 3.11 -17.04 12.42
CA GLY A 172 2.34 -16.68 11.23
C GLY A 172 3.04 -15.74 10.24
N VAL A 173 4.35 -15.50 10.39
CA VAL A 173 5.15 -14.63 9.52
C VAL A 173 6.41 -15.37 9.08
N SER A 174 7.00 -14.97 7.93
CA SER A 174 8.27 -15.58 7.49
C SER A 174 9.43 -15.20 8.41
N PRO A 175 10.51 -16.01 8.48
CA PRO A 175 11.68 -15.70 9.30
C PRO A 175 12.31 -14.33 8.98
N ILE A 176 12.38 -13.95 7.70
CA ILE A 176 12.88 -12.63 7.31
C ILE A 176 11.94 -11.52 7.80
N GLN A 177 10.63 -11.68 7.66
CA GLN A 177 9.66 -10.69 8.15
C GLN A 177 9.69 -10.55 9.67
N GLU A 178 9.77 -11.67 10.41
CA GLU A 178 9.93 -11.63 11.85
C GLU A 178 11.20 -10.91 12.25
N GLN A 179 12.34 -11.31 11.66
CA GLN A 179 13.63 -10.70 11.93
C GLN A 179 13.61 -9.19 11.66
N GLN A 180 13.00 -8.76 10.56
CA GLN A 180 12.82 -7.33 10.26
C GLN A 180 12.05 -6.58 11.36
N MET A 181 11.06 -7.20 11.98
CA MET A 181 10.25 -6.56 13.04
C MET A 181 10.98 -6.57 14.38
N VAL A 182 11.47 -7.74 14.82
CA VAL A 182 12.06 -7.87 16.17
C VAL A 182 13.40 -7.17 16.34
N THR A 183 14.08 -6.82 15.24
CA THR A 183 15.32 -6.03 15.23
C THR A 183 15.10 -4.54 14.99
N GLN A 184 13.85 -4.09 14.82
CA GLN A 184 13.53 -2.68 14.54
C GLN A 184 14.12 -1.77 15.62
N LYS A 185 14.85 -0.74 15.19
CA LYS A 185 15.36 0.34 16.04
C LYS A 185 14.30 1.43 16.20
N GLY A 186 14.48 2.25 17.22
CA GLY A 186 13.62 3.39 17.54
C GLY A 186 13.06 3.29 18.95
N ASP A 187 13.22 4.35 19.75
CA ASP A 187 12.81 4.37 21.17
C ASP A 187 11.27 4.46 21.31
N ASN A 188 10.58 4.87 20.24
CA ASN A 188 9.14 4.97 20.16
C ASN A 188 8.47 3.74 19.52
N THR A 189 9.21 2.65 19.27
CA THR A 189 8.72 1.43 18.62
C THR A 189 8.52 0.29 19.61
N CYS A 190 7.44 -0.48 19.42
CA CYS A 190 7.14 -1.68 20.20
C CYS A 190 6.60 -2.78 19.29
N VAL A 191 7.22 -3.96 19.36
CA VAL A 191 6.78 -5.14 18.62
C VAL A 191 6.48 -6.27 19.58
N ILE A 192 5.31 -6.87 19.46
CA ILE A 192 4.82 -7.89 20.38
C ILE A 192 4.29 -9.08 19.57
N GLY A 193 4.91 -10.23 19.77
CA GLY A 193 4.37 -11.50 19.29
C GLY A 193 3.13 -11.89 20.09
N ILE A 194 2.16 -12.50 19.46
CA ILE A 194 1.03 -13.13 20.16
C ILE A 194 0.99 -14.63 19.92
N GLU A 195 0.62 -15.37 20.97
CA GLU A 195 0.21 -16.76 20.84
C GLU A 195 -1.20 -16.77 20.25
N GLY A 196 -1.29 -16.99 18.93
CA GLY A 196 -2.52 -16.92 18.14
C GLY A 196 -2.22 -16.75 16.66
N ASN A 197 -3.27 -16.58 15.86
CA ASN A 197 -3.18 -16.32 14.43
C ASN A 197 -3.37 -14.83 14.11
N PHE A 198 -3.33 -14.48 12.81
CA PHE A 198 -3.50 -13.10 12.37
C PHE A 198 -4.89 -12.52 12.71
N ASP A 199 -5.94 -13.34 12.64
CA ASP A 199 -7.30 -12.91 12.97
C ASP A 199 -7.44 -12.59 14.46
N ASP A 200 -6.75 -13.37 15.33
CA ASP A 200 -6.66 -13.08 16.76
C ASP A 200 -6.00 -11.72 17.01
N ALA A 201 -4.86 -11.46 16.35
CA ALA A 201 -4.16 -10.16 16.44
C ALA A 201 -5.06 -9.00 15.99
N GLN A 202 -5.73 -9.17 14.86
CA GLN A 202 -6.60 -8.16 14.27
C GLN A 202 -7.84 -7.87 15.13
N THR A 203 -8.42 -8.92 15.68
CA THR A 203 -9.57 -8.82 16.61
C THR A 203 -9.17 -8.12 17.90
N GLY A 204 -8.00 -8.46 18.46
CA GLY A 204 -7.46 -7.80 19.64
C GLY A 204 -7.21 -6.30 19.41
N VAL A 205 -6.58 -5.95 18.30
CA VAL A 205 -6.38 -4.53 17.93
C VAL A 205 -7.69 -3.78 17.77
N LYS A 206 -8.69 -4.35 17.08
CA LYS A 206 -10.02 -3.72 16.96
C LYS A 206 -10.69 -3.51 18.31
N LYS A 207 -10.59 -4.49 19.22
CA LYS A 207 -11.13 -4.37 20.59
C LYS A 207 -10.49 -3.21 21.34
N LEU A 208 -9.16 -3.07 21.25
CA LEU A 208 -8.43 -1.97 21.89
C LEU A 208 -8.82 -0.60 21.32
N PHE A 209 -9.03 -0.49 20.03
CA PHE A 209 -9.50 0.75 19.39
C PHE A 209 -10.90 1.19 19.84
N THR A 210 -11.75 0.25 20.19
CA THR A 210 -13.15 0.51 20.60
C THR A 210 -13.35 0.53 22.10
N ASP A 211 -12.30 0.36 22.90
CA ASP A 211 -12.36 0.38 24.36
C ASP A 211 -12.36 1.81 24.88
N GLU A 212 -13.54 2.33 25.23
CA GLU A 212 -13.74 3.68 25.75
C GLU A 212 -12.99 3.94 27.07
N LYS A 213 -12.84 2.89 27.92
CA LYS A 213 -12.11 3.01 29.18
C LYS A 213 -10.62 3.23 28.93
N LEU A 214 -10.04 2.42 28.05
CA LEU A 214 -8.65 2.54 27.63
C LEU A 214 -8.41 3.89 26.93
N ALA A 215 -9.31 4.30 26.02
CA ALA A 215 -9.23 5.58 25.33
C ALA A 215 -9.20 6.76 26.33
N LYS A 216 -10.02 6.73 27.37
CA LYS A 216 -10.04 7.76 28.43
C LYS A 216 -8.73 7.76 29.24
N GLU A 217 -8.24 6.58 29.65
CA GLU A 217 -6.99 6.43 30.41
C GLU A 217 -5.79 6.95 29.59
N MET A 218 -5.78 6.69 28.29
CA MET A 218 -4.78 7.22 27.35
C MET A 218 -4.87 8.75 27.24
N ASP A 219 -6.07 9.30 27.06
CA ASP A 219 -6.28 10.77 26.96
C ASP A 219 -5.78 11.51 28.22
N GLU A 220 -6.07 10.99 29.42
CA GLU A 220 -5.59 11.52 30.69
C GLU A 220 -4.04 11.54 30.78
N LYS A 221 -3.36 10.65 30.05
CA LYS A 221 -1.90 10.54 29.96
C LYS A 221 -1.30 11.22 28.73
N GLY A 222 -2.11 11.88 27.92
CA GLY A 222 -1.68 12.60 26.74
C GLY A 222 -1.41 11.71 25.53
N PHE A 223 -2.10 10.58 25.38
CA PHE A 223 -2.02 9.67 24.25
C PHE A 223 -3.36 9.54 23.51
N GLN A 224 -3.30 9.28 22.23
CA GLN A 224 -4.47 8.91 21.43
C GLN A 224 -4.12 7.88 20.38
N PHE A 225 -4.98 6.88 20.17
CA PHE A 225 -4.81 5.94 19.08
C PHE A 225 -5.06 6.59 17.71
N SER A 226 -4.29 6.14 16.73
CA SER A 226 -4.53 6.41 15.32
C SER A 226 -4.12 5.20 14.48
N SER A 227 -4.55 5.19 13.21
CA SER A 227 -4.34 4.07 12.30
C SER A 227 -3.48 4.46 11.12
N ALA A 228 -2.45 3.66 10.85
CA ALA A 228 -1.64 3.72 9.64
C ALA A 228 -2.12 2.74 8.55
N ASN A 229 -3.36 2.26 8.60
CA ASN A 229 -3.93 1.33 7.63
C ASN A 229 -4.06 1.95 6.23
N SER A 230 -4.20 1.09 5.21
CA SER A 230 -4.32 1.53 3.81
C SER A 230 -5.56 2.37 3.50
N ILE A 231 -6.54 2.38 4.41
CA ILE A 231 -7.76 3.18 4.31
C ILE A 231 -7.55 4.67 4.63
N ASN A 232 -6.47 5.02 5.37
CA ASN A 232 -6.15 6.42 5.63
C ASN A 232 -5.82 7.14 4.31
N ILE A 233 -6.46 8.29 4.08
CA ILE A 233 -6.23 9.10 2.87
C ILE A 233 -4.76 9.56 2.75
N GLY A 234 -4.08 9.76 3.87
CA GLY A 234 -2.64 10.05 3.92
C GLY A 234 -1.75 8.92 3.40
N ARG A 235 -2.31 7.73 3.18
CA ARG A 235 -1.64 6.63 2.48
C ARG A 235 -1.99 6.55 1.01
N LEU A 236 -3.16 7.03 0.60
CA LEU A 236 -3.56 7.04 -0.80
C LEU A 236 -2.86 8.15 -1.59
N VAL A 237 -2.87 9.37 -1.07
CA VAL A 237 -2.33 10.56 -1.77
C VAL A 237 -0.87 10.39 -2.20
N PRO A 238 0.07 9.91 -1.37
CA PRO A 238 1.45 9.70 -1.80
C PRO A 238 1.62 8.66 -2.92
N GLN A 239 0.67 7.75 -3.08
CA GLN A 239 0.72 6.73 -4.13
C GLN A 239 0.35 7.28 -5.51
N ILE A 240 -0.37 8.39 -5.59
CA ILE A 240 -0.66 9.07 -6.86
C ILE A 240 0.64 9.58 -7.50
N VAL A 241 1.58 10.00 -6.68
CA VAL A 241 2.85 10.61 -7.09
C VAL A 241 3.63 9.72 -8.04
N TYR A 242 3.82 8.43 -7.72
CA TYR A 242 4.65 7.58 -8.54
C TYR A 242 4.04 7.22 -9.90
N TYR A 243 2.72 7.34 -10.07
CA TYR A 243 2.10 7.20 -11.39
C TYR A 243 2.29 8.44 -12.25
N VAL A 244 2.15 9.63 -11.67
CA VAL A 244 2.48 10.89 -12.36
C VAL A 244 3.97 10.91 -12.74
N TYR A 245 4.85 10.54 -11.79
CA TYR A 245 6.28 10.45 -11.99
C TYR A 245 6.66 9.44 -13.08
N SER A 246 6.04 8.25 -13.11
CA SER A 246 6.34 7.22 -14.10
C SER A 246 6.02 7.68 -15.52
N TYR A 247 4.86 8.32 -15.73
CA TYR A 247 4.52 8.89 -17.03
C TYR A 247 5.52 9.97 -17.44
N ALA A 248 5.79 10.93 -16.56
CA ALA A 248 6.72 12.02 -16.81
C ALA A 248 8.14 11.51 -17.11
N LYS A 249 8.59 10.45 -16.44
CA LYS A 249 9.89 9.81 -16.68
C LYS A 249 9.94 9.15 -18.07
N LEU A 250 8.92 8.36 -18.43
CA LEU A 250 8.84 7.75 -19.77
C LEU A 250 8.81 8.80 -20.89
N LEU A 251 8.11 9.91 -20.67
CA LEU A 251 8.10 11.06 -21.58
C LEU A 251 9.49 11.70 -21.70
N LYS A 252 10.18 11.93 -20.59
CA LYS A 252 11.54 12.49 -20.54
C LYS A 252 12.56 11.62 -21.29
N GLU A 253 12.43 10.31 -21.15
CA GLU A 253 13.32 9.32 -21.78
C GLU A 253 12.95 9.04 -23.25
N GLY A 254 11.92 9.70 -23.79
CA GLY A 254 11.46 9.51 -25.16
C GLY A 254 10.86 8.14 -25.45
N ARG A 255 10.38 7.44 -24.41
CA ARG A 255 9.74 6.12 -24.53
C ARG A 255 8.29 6.23 -24.98
N ILE A 256 7.67 7.38 -24.75
CA ILE A 256 6.33 7.77 -25.20
C ILE A 256 6.37 9.21 -25.70
N ALA A 257 5.44 9.58 -26.57
CA ALA A 257 5.21 10.99 -26.93
C ALA A 257 4.23 11.65 -25.93
N ASP A 258 4.21 12.98 -25.94
CA ASP A 258 3.31 13.74 -25.07
C ASP A 258 1.86 13.53 -25.48
N GLY A 259 1.05 13.07 -24.53
CA GLY A 259 -0.35 12.71 -24.75
C GLY A 259 -0.58 11.25 -25.17
N ASP A 260 0.48 10.48 -25.47
CA ASP A 260 0.32 9.05 -25.72
C ASP A 260 -0.24 8.36 -24.46
N PRO A 261 -1.23 7.48 -24.60
CA PRO A 261 -1.73 6.73 -23.46
C PRO A 261 -0.72 5.68 -22.98
N ILE A 262 -0.73 5.41 -21.69
CA ILE A 262 -0.09 4.22 -21.11
C ILE A 262 -1.15 3.35 -20.44
N ASN A 263 -0.96 2.05 -20.43
CA ASN A 263 -1.72 1.17 -19.52
C ASN A 263 -0.96 0.99 -18.21
N VAL A 264 -1.70 0.72 -17.14
CA VAL A 264 -1.13 0.47 -15.81
C VAL A 264 -1.65 -0.87 -15.29
N VAL A 265 -0.73 -1.78 -14.94
CA VAL A 265 -1.06 -3.07 -14.32
C VAL A 265 -0.64 -3.06 -12.86
N VAL A 266 -1.56 -3.44 -11.99
CA VAL A 266 -1.31 -3.39 -10.55
C VAL A 266 -1.64 -4.73 -9.90
N PRO A 267 -0.68 -5.37 -9.22
CA PRO A 267 -0.99 -6.50 -8.34
C PRO A 267 -1.81 -5.99 -7.17
N THR A 268 -3.07 -6.43 -7.08
CA THR A 268 -4.07 -5.74 -6.27
C THR A 268 -4.59 -6.61 -5.12
N GLY A 269 -4.47 -6.08 -3.90
CA GLY A 269 -5.15 -6.56 -2.70
C GLY A 269 -6.18 -5.52 -2.23
N ASN A 270 -5.82 -4.63 -1.30
CA ASN A 270 -6.71 -3.62 -0.70
C ASN A 270 -7.07 -2.43 -1.62
N PHE A 271 -6.83 -2.53 -2.91
CA PHE A 271 -7.20 -1.56 -3.95
C PHE A 271 -6.55 -0.17 -3.88
N GLY A 272 -5.79 0.16 -2.85
CA GLY A 272 -5.20 1.50 -2.67
C GLY A 272 -4.27 1.89 -3.81
N ASN A 273 -3.41 0.98 -4.24
CA ASN A 273 -2.42 1.23 -5.29
C ASN A 273 -3.08 1.52 -6.65
N ILE A 274 -4.00 0.66 -7.12
CA ILE A 274 -4.68 0.89 -8.41
C ILE A 274 -5.65 2.08 -8.34
N LEU A 275 -6.25 2.36 -7.18
CA LEU A 275 -7.06 3.57 -6.97
C LEU A 275 -6.20 4.84 -7.11
N ALA A 276 -4.95 4.81 -6.66
CA ALA A 276 -4.02 5.92 -6.88
C ALA A 276 -3.73 6.16 -8.37
N ALA A 277 -3.62 5.09 -9.17
CA ALA A 277 -3.54 5.22 -10.63
C ALA A 277 -4.83 5.80 -11.24
N TYR A 278 -6.00 5.39 -10.73
CA TYR A 278 -7.28 6.00 -11.12
C TYR A 278 -7.33 7.50 -10.79
N TYR A 279 -6.81 7.91 -9.63
CA TYR A 279 -6.73 9.33 -9.29
C TYR A 279 -5.73 10.07 -10.21
N ALA A 280 -4.56 9.49 -10.50
CA ALA A 280 -3.61 10.07 -11.44
C ALA A 280 -4.24 10.29 -12.83
N LYS A 281 -5.01 9.30 -13.33
CA LYS A 281 -5.80 9.43 -14.57
C LYS A 281 -6.75 10.62 -14.51
N ASN A 282 -7.53 10.74 -13.44
CA ASN A 282 -8.49 11.84 -13.27
C ASN A 282 -7.80 13.19 -13.03
N MET A 283 -6.55 13.21 -12.58
CA MET A 283 -5.72 14.41 -12.51
C MET A 283 -5.13 14.84 -13.87
N GLY A 284 -5.36 14.07 -14.93
CA GLY A 284 -4.97 14.40 -16.30
C GLY A 284 -3.77 13.62 -16.84
N VAL A 285 -3.27 12.59 -16.16
CA VAL A 285 -2.27 11.67 -16.72
C VAL A 285 -2.96 10.79 -17.79
N PRO A 286 -2.40 10.68 -19.01
CA PRO A 286 -2.98 9.86 -20.06
C PRO A 286 -2.85 8.35 -19.77
N ILE A 287 -3.64 7.86 -18.85
CA ILE A 287 -3.74 6.43 -18.53
C ILE A 287 -4.91 5.85 -19.34
N GLY A 288 -4.64 4.87 -20.18
CA GLY A 288 -5.64 4.13 -20.94
C GLY A 288 -6.39 3.14 -20.05
N LYS A 289 -5.86 1.95 -19.90
CA LYS A 289 -6.43 0.89 -19.06
C LYS A 289 -5.77 0.80 -17.69
N LEU A 290 -6.60 0.50 -16.70
CA LEU A 290 -6.23 0.14 -15.32
C LEU A 290 -6.46 -1.36 -15.17
N ILE A 291 -5.40 -2.13 -15.21
CA ILE A 291 -5.45 -3.59 -15.20
C ILE A 291 -5.26 -4.08 -13.76
N CYS A 292 -6.36 -4.55 -13.17
CA CYS A 292 -6.40 -5.08 -11.82
C CYS A 292 -6.01 -6.56 -11.84
N ALA A 293 -4.83 -6.89 -11.36
CA ALA A 293 -4.34 -8.24 -11.30
C ALA A 293 -4.61 -8.88 -9.93
N SER A 294 -5.27 -10.03 -9.93
CA SER A 294 -5.57 -10.85 -8.75
C SER A 294 -4.75 -12.13 -8.76
N ASN A 295 -4.48 -12.67 -7.57
CA ASN A 295 -4.03 -14.06 -7.42
C ASN A 295 -5.23 -15.02 -7.34
N SER A 296 -5.06 -16.22 -6.78
CA SER A 296 -6.15 -17.20 -6.63
C SER A 296 -7.33 -16.69 -5.79
N ASN A 297 -7.12 -15.69 -4.92
CA ASN A 297 -8.17 -14.94 -4.24
C ASN A 297 -8.76 -13.87 -5.19
N LYS A 298 -9.46 -14.30 -6.21
CA LYS A 298 -9.85 -13.50 -7.37
C LYS A 298 -11.16 -12.72 -7.23
N VAL A 299 -11.49 -12.25 -6.04
CA VAL A 299 -12.73 -11.49 -5.78
C VAL A 299 -12.86 -10.25 -6.67
N LEU A 300 -11.76 -9.53 -6.89
CA LEU A 300 -11.75 -8.33 -7.75
C LEU A 300 -11.88 -8.69 -9.23
N PHE A 301 -11.24 -9.76 -9.71
CA PHE A 301 -11.42 -10.25 -11.06
C PHE A 301 -12.90 -10.56 -11.34
N ASP A 302 -13.55 -11.31 -10.44
CA ASP A 302 -14.96 -11.66 -10.58
C ASP A 302 -15.85 -10.40 -10.56
N PHE A 303 -15.55 -9.43 -9.65
CA PHE A 303 -16.26 -8.15 -9.59
C PHE A 303 -16.17 -7.36 -10.90
N PHE A 304 -14.99 -7.17 -11.47
CA PHE A 304 -14.85 -6.43 -12.74
C PHE A 304 -15.51 -7.14 -13.91
N LYS A 305 -15.60 -8.47 -13.85
CA LYS A 305 -16.24 -9.27 -14.91
C LYS A 305 -17.77 -9.27 -14.79
N THR A 306 -18.31 -9.34 -13.57
CA THR A 306 -19.75 -9.57 -13.35
C THR A 306 -20.50 -8.36 -12.81
N GLY A 307 -19.83 -7.44 -12.12
CA GLY A 307 -20.44 -6.38 -11.32
C GLY A 307 -20.90 -6.82 -9.93
N GLU A 308 -20.78 -8.11 -9.59
CA GLU A 308 -21.06 -8.63 -8.26
C GLU A 308 -19.77 -8.74 -7.46
N TYR A 309 -19.75 -8.17 -6.28
CA TYR A 309 -18.71 -8.37 -5.27
C TYR A 309 -19.20 -9.40 -4.25
N ASP A 310 -18.51 -10.54 -4.15
CA ASP A 310 -18.89 -11.64 -3.25
C ASP A 310 -17.69 -12.14 -2.47
N ARG A 311 -17.68 -11.89 -1.12
CA ARG A 311 -16.65 -12.37 -0.20
C ARG A 311 -16.93 -13.78 0.35
N ASN A 312 -18.09 -14.37 0.08
CA ASN A 312 -18.51 -15.68 0.58
C ASN A 312 -17.84 -16.80 -0.23
N ARG A 313 -16.53 -16.91 -0.09
CA ARG A 313 -15.68 -17.87 -0.78
C ARG A 313 -14.56 -18.37 0.12
N GLU A 314 -13.94 -19.46 -0.30
CA GLU A 314 -12.77 -19.99 0.39
C GLU A 314 -11.59 -19.00 0.31
N PHE A 315 -10.88 -18.85 1.41
CA PHE A 315 -9.63 -18.08 1.48
C PHE A 315 -8.45 -18.98 1.16
N VAL A 316 -7.63 -18.58 0.19
CA VAL A 316 -6.48 -19.34 -0.27
C VAL A 316 -5.19 -18.64 0.14
N LEU A 317 -4.31 -19.34 0.86
CA LEU A 317 -2.95 -18.85 1.12
C LEU A 317 -2.09 -19.06 -0.13
N THR A 318 -1.43 -18.00 -0.59
CA THR A 318 -0.63 -18.01 -1.82
C THR A 318 0.81 -17.52 -1.58
N ALA A 319 1.67 -17.67 -2.60
CA ALA A 319 3.01 -17.07 -2.60
C ALA A 319 3.02 -15.54 -2.75
N SER A 320 1.86 -14.91 -2.98
CA SER A 320 1.71 -13.45 -3.04
C SER A 320 0.81 -12.92 -1.91
N PRO A 321 1.21 -13.04 -0.64
CA PRO A 321 0.33 -12.89 0.53
C PRO A 321 -0.28 -11.49 0.70
N SER A 322 0.32 -10.43 0.17
CA SER A 322 -0.28 -9.09 0.23
C SER A 322 -1.53 -8.95 -0.63
N MET A 323 -1.81 -9.91 -1.50
CA MET A 323 -3.00 -10.01 -2.36
C MET A 323 -4.02 -11.02 -1.83
N ASP A 324 -3.71 -11.74 -0.74
CA ASP A 324 -4.61 -12.70 -0.10
C ASP A 324 -5.68 -11.94 0.69
N ILE A 325 -6.77 -11.58 0.02
CA ILE A 325 -7.88 -10.83 0.60
C ILE A 325 -9.23 -11.36 0.11
N LEU A 326 -10.24 -11.24 0.96
CA LEU A 326 -11.65 -11.41 0.59
C LEU A 326 -12.42 -10.08 0.59
N ILE A 327 -11.91 -9.08 1.31
CA ILE A 327 -12.45 -7.72 1.33
C ILE A 327 -11.37 -6.75 0.89
N SER A 328 -11.61 -6.06 -0.22
CA SER A 328 -10.74 -5.05 -0.80
C SER A 328 -11.18 -3.67 -0.33
N SER A 329 -10.57 -3.18 0.75
CA SER A 329 -11.11 -2.05 1.54
C SER A 329 -11.21 -0.73 0.78
N ASN A 330 -10.25 -0.38 -0.09
CA ASN A 330 -10.30 0.88 -0.84
C ASN A 330 -11.19 0.81 -2.10
N LEU A 331 -11.73 -0.37 -2.43
CA LEU A 331 -12.73 -0.46 -3.51
C LEU A 331 -13.96 0.39 -3.19
N GLU A 332 -14.29 0.55 -1.90
CA GLU A 332 -15.36 1.44 -1.43
C GLU A 332 -15.25 2.85 -2.04
N ARG A 333 -14.03 3.42 -2.12
CA ARG A 333 -13.83 4.73 -2.77
C ARG A 333 -14.16 4.72 -4.26
N LEU A 334 -13.85 3.65 -4.97
CA LEU A 334 -14.26 3.51 -6.37
C LEU A 334 -15.77 3.37 -6.50
N ILE A 335 -16.42 2.55 -5.66
CA ILE A 335 -17.89 2.40 -5.62
C ILE A 335 -18.56 3.76 -5.39
N TYR A 336 -18.07 4.54 -4.44
CA TYR A 336 -18.54 5.90 -4.21
C TYR A 336 -18.45 6.75 -5.49
N HIS A 337 -17.29 6.83 -6.15
CA HIS A 337 -17.11 7.65 -7.35
C HIS A 337 -17.98 7.19 -8.53
N ILE A 338 -18.05 5.89 -8.80
CA ILE A 338 -18.87 5.39 -9.93
C ILE A 338 -20.37 5.45 -9.65
N SER A 339 -20.79 5.55 -8.39
CA SER A 339 -22.19 5.84 -8.02
C SER A 339 -22.58 7.31 -8.26
N GLY A 340 -21.65 8.17 -8.70
CA GLY A 340 -21.84 9.62 -8.85
C GLY A 340 -21.69 10.36 -7.54
N ASP A 341 -20.72 9.96 -6.72
CA ASP A 341 -20.41 10.49 -5.39
C ASP A 341 -21.61 10.42 -4.43
N ASN A 342 -22.37 9.32 -4.54
CA ASN A 342 -23.59 9.10 -3.78
C ASN A 342 -23.33 8.33 -2.49
N ALA A 343 -23.21 9.05 -1.39
CA ALA A 343 -22.91 8.47 -0.07
C ALA A 343 -24.01 7.51 0.43
N ALA A 344 -25.28 7.75 0.12
CA ALA A 344 -26.38 6.87 0.52
C ALA A 344 -26.31 5.52 -0.20
N ALA A 345 -25.99 5.54 -1.50
CA ALA A 345 -25.80 4.33 -2.28
C ALA A 345 -24.57 3.54 -1.79
N ASP A 346 -23.45 4.21 -1.53
CA ASP A 346 -22.25 3.56 -1.01
C ASP A 346 -22.52 2.90 0.35
N ALA A 347 -23.16 3.61 1.29
CA ALA A 347 -23.56 3.08 2.59
C ALA A 347 -24.46 1.82 2.44
N GLU A 348 -25.36 1.79 1.47
CA GLU A 348 -26.19 0.62 1.18
C GLU A 348 -25.35 -0.57 0.71
N TYR A 349 -24.41 -0.36 -0.24
CA TYR A 349 -23.52 -1.43 -0.73
C TYR A 349 -22.64 -1.98 0.38
N MET A 350 -22.04 -1.10 1.19
CA MET A 350 -21.19 -1.53 2.32
C MET A 350 -22.00 -2.22 3.42
N GLY A 351 -23.26 -1.80 3.62
CA GLY A 351 -24.22 -2.49 4.49
C GLY A 351 -24.54 -3.92 4.02
N LYS A 352 -24.80 -4.11 2.72
CA LYS A 352 -25.00 -5.44 2.10
C LYS A 352 -23.75 -6.30 2.23
N LEU A 353 -22.56 -5.74 1.95
CA LEU A 353 -21.27 -6.45 2.12
C LEU A 353 -21.07 -6.92 3.55
N SER A 354 -21.42 -6.10 4.53
CA SER A 354 -21.29 -6.45 5.95
C SER A 354 -22.26 -7.55 6.36
N LYS A 355 -23.53 -7.44 5.95
CA LYS A 355 -24.62 -8.32 6.38
C LYS A 355 -24.67 -9.61 5.58
N ASP A 356 -24.64 -9.50 4.24
CA ASP A 356 -24.90 -10.60 3.31
C ASP A 356 -23.62 -11.15 2.67
N GLY A 357 -22.50 -10.46 2.88
CA GLY A 357 -21.18 -10.80 2.32
C GLY A 357 -21.04 -10.45 0.83
N LYS A 358 -22.03 -9.83 0.22
CA LYS A 358 -22.01 -9.49 -1.20
C LYS A 358 -22.91 -8.31 -1.56
N TYR A 359 -22.63 -7.70 -2.73
CA TYR A 359 -23.47 -6.72 -3.38
C TYR A 359 -23.26 -6.77 -4.91
N GLU A 360 -24.20 -6.23 -5.66
CA GLU A 360 -24.12 -6.06 -7.11
C GLU A 360 -24.33 -4.58 -7.45
N ILE A 361 -23.45 -4.02 -8.30
CA ILE A 361 -23.56 -2.64 -8.80
C ILE A 361 -24.56 -2.54 -9.96
N THR A 362 -25.09 -1.34 -10.18
CA THR A 362 -26.01 -1.08 -11.29
C THR A 362 -25.30 -1.10 -12.65
N ASP A 363 -26.06 -1.25 -13.73
CA ASP A 363 -25.53 -1.18 -15.12
C ASP A 363 -24.92 0.20 -15.42
N ASP A 364 -25.47 1.29 -14.87
CA ASP A 364 -24.87 2.63 -14.99
C ASP A 364 -23.47 2.68 -14.33
N MET A 365 -23.34 2.15 -13.13
CA MET A 365 -22.04 2.06 -12.45
C MET A 365 -21.07 1.15 -13.22
N ARG A 366 -21.56 0.03 -13.76
CA ARG A 366 -20.76 -0.89 -14.58
C ARG A 366 -20.21 -0.19 -15.82
N SER A 367 -21.00 0.65 -16.47
CA SER A 367 -20.58 1.42 -17.64
C SER A 367 -19.41 2.38 -17.36
N LYS A 368 -19.25 2.83 -16.11
CA LYS A 368 -18.15 3.70 -15.66
C LYS A 368 -16.84 2.93 -15.33
N LEU A 369 -16.90 1.60 -15.36
CA LEU A 369 -15.71 0.75 -15.19
C LEU A 369 -15.01 0.40 -16.52
N VAL A 370 -15.39 1.04 -17.63
CA VAL A 370 -14.85 0.75 -18.98
C VAL A 370 -13.31 0.82 -19.06
N ASP A 371 -12.69 1.63 -18.23
CA ASP A 371 -11.23 1.76 -18.18
C ASP A 371 -10.54 0.68 -17.34
N PHE A 372 -11.30 -0.07 -16.56
CA PHE A 372 -10.77 -1.17 -15.77
C PHE A 372 -10.83 -2.49 -16.53
N PHE A 373 -9.79 -3.29 -16.36
CA PHE A 373 -9.75 -4.69 -16.78
C PHE A 373 -9.38 -5.55 -15.58
N GLY A 374 -10.15 -6.57 -15.28
CA GLY A 374 -9.83 -7.56 -14.25
C GLY A 374 -9.18 -8.78 -14.85
N GLY A 375 -8.06 -9.22 -14.29
CA GLY A 375 -7.39 -10.47 -14.62
C GLY A 375 -6.93 -11.21 -13.38
N TYR A 376 -6.60 -12.51 -13.50
CA TYR A 376 -6.00 -13.26 -12.42
C TYR A 376 -4.94 -14.26 -12.92
N ALA A 377 -4.02 -14.62 -12.04
CA ALA A 377 -3.06 -15.69 -12.28
C ALA A 377 -3.11 -16.72 -11.13
N SER A 378 -3.00 -17.99 -11.50
CA SER A 378 -2.79 -19.09 -10.57
C SER A 378 -1.36 -19.08 -10.03
N GLU A 379 -1.11 -19.87 -8.98
CA GLU A 379 0.22 -20.05 -8.40
C GLU A 379 1.23 -20.57 -9.43
N GLN A 380 0.83 -21.55 -10.24
CA GLN A 380 1.68 -22.11 -11.28
C GLN A 380 2.02 -21.08 -12.36
N GLU A 381 1.04 -20.32 -12.85
CA GLU A 381 1.27 -19.24 -13.81
C GLU A 381 2.18 -18.15 -13.25
N THR A 382 2.07 -17.86 -11.96
CA THR A 382 2.95 -16.93 -11.26
C THR A 382 4.41 -17.40 -11.28
N PHE A 383 4.65 -18.67 -10.91
CA PHE A 383 6.00 -19.25 -10.89
C PHE A 383 6.59 -19.39 -12.29
N ASP A 384 5.81 -19.83 -13.26
CA ASP A 384 6.22 -19.92 -14.64
C ASP A 384 6.60 -18.56 -15.23
N THR A 385 5.88 -17.51 -14.83
CA THR A 385 6.17 -16.12 -15.25
C THR A 385 7.50 -15.62 -14.68
N ILE A 386 7.79 -15.86 -13.39
CA ILE A 386 9.10 -15.52 -12.80
C ILE A 386 10.22 -16.20 -13.61
N ARG A 387 10.12 -17.51 -13.81
CA ARG A 387 11.14 -18.28 -14.54
C ARG A 387 11.32 -17.78 -15.96
N ARG A 388 10.23 -17.69 -16.72
CA ARG A 388 10.23 -17.28 -18.13
C ARG A 388 10.85 -15.90 -18.34
N ILE A 389 10.45 -14.91 -17.55
CA ILE A 389 10.95 -13.54 -17.72
C ILE A 389 12.42 -13.47 -17.28
N PHE A 390 12.79 -14.11 -16.19
CA PHE A 390 14.18 -14.15 -15.75
C PHE A 390 15.09 -14.82 -16.80
N GLU A 391 14.72 -15.99 -17.31
CA GLU A 391 15.51 -16.71 -18.34
C GLU A 391 15.61 -15.91 -19.65
N LYS A 392 14.55 -15.21 -20.04
CA LYS A 392 14.50 -14.43 -21.29
C LYS A 392 15.26 -13.11 -21.21
N THR A 393 15.18 -12.41 -20.07
CA THR A 393 15.61 -11.00 -19.96
C THR A 393 16.63 -10.74 -18.86
N GLY A 394 16.81 -11.65 -17.92
CA GLY A 394 17.57 -11.44 -16.69
C GLY A 394 16.84 -10.63 -15.62
N TYR A 395 15.61 -10.13 -15.88
CA TYR A 395 14.85 -9.37 -14.90
C TYR A 395 14.26 -10.29 -13.84
N LEU A 396 14.68 -10.08 -12.59
CA LEU A 396 14.19 -10.84 -11.45
C LEU A 396 13.07 -10.06 -10.75
N MET A 397 11.93 -10.71 -10.54
CA MET A 397 10.76 -10.10 -9.88
C MET A 397 10.25 -10.94 -8.72
N ASP A 398 9.51 -10.30 -7.83
CA ASP A 398 8.79 -10.97 -6.76
C ASP A 398 7.48 -11.61 -7.24
N THR A 399 6.87 -12.40 -6.38
CA THR A 399 5.64 -13.13 -6.69
C THR A 399 4.43 -12.25 -7.00
N HIS A 400 4.31 -11.08 -6.36
CA HIS A 400 3.22 -10.13 -6.63
C HIS A 400 3.36 -9.48 -8.01
N THR A 401 4.57 -9.04 -8.34
CA THR A 401 4.90 -8.49 -9.67
C THR A 401 4.68 -9.55 -10.74
N ALA A 402 4.99 -10.82 -10.45
CA ALA A 402 4.77 -11.92 -11.38
C ALA A 402 3.29 -12.17 -11.66
N VAL A 403 2.40 -12.07 -10.67
CA VAL A 403 0.95 -12.10 -10.90
C VAL A 403 0.53 -11.00 -11.88
N ALA A 404 1.01 -9.77 -11.67
CA ALA A 404 0.70 -8.65 -12.56
C ALA A 404 1.24 -8.88 -13.98
N SER A 405 2.45 -9.41 -14.12
CA SER A 405 3.07 -9.73 -15.42
C SER A 405 2.34 -10.85 -16.15
N ALA A 406 1.88 -11.89 -15.44
CA ALA A 406 1.07 -12.96 -16.01
C ALA A 406 -0.28 -12.44 -16.53
N VAL A 407 -0.93 -11.58 -15.74
CA VAL A 407 -2.19 -10.92 -16.15
C VAL A 407 -1.98 -10.00 -17.36
N TYR A 408 -0.87 -9.26 -17.39
CA TYR A 408 -0.50 -8.45 -18.56
C TYR A 408 -0.34 -9.29 -19.83
N SER A 409 0.36 -10.42 -19.77
CA SER A 409 0.49 -11.34 -20.90
C SER A 409 -0.87 -11.82 -21.41
N LYS A 410 -1.75 -12.25 -20.51
CA LYS A 410 -3.13 -12.66 -20.86
C LYS A 410 -3.93 -11.52 -21.49
N TYR A 411 -3.82 -10.31 -20.91
CA TYR A 411 -4.51 -9.13 -21.45
C TYR A 411 -4.08 -8.81 -22.89
N THR A 412 -2.77 -8.81 -23.15
CA THR A 412 -2.25 -8.54 -24.50
C THR A 412 -2.61 -9.64 -25.51
N GLU A 413 -2.63 -10.90 -25.09
CA GLU A 413 -3.08 -12.02 -25.91
C GLU A 413 -4.59 -11.93 -26.23
N GLU A 414 -5.42 -11.56 -25.25
CA GLU A 414 -6.87 -11.45 -25.42
C GLU A 414 -7.28 -10.25 -26.29
N THR A 415 -6.62 -9.10 -26.09
CA THR A 415 -7.06 -7.82 -26.68
C THR A 415 -6.25 -7.39 -27.90
N GLY A 416 -5.03 -7.89 -28.06
CA GLY A 416 -4.08 -7.37 -29.05
C GLY A 416 -3.58 -5.95 -28.77
N ASP A 417 -3.86 -5.39 -27.59
CA ASP A 417 -3.45 -4.03 -27.20
C ASP A 417 -1.92 -3.92 -27.09
N LYS A 418 -1.35 -2.93 -27.78
CA LYS A 418 0.10 -2.64 -27.83
C LYS A 418 0.46 -1.32 -27.13
N THR A 419 -0.46 -0.75 -26.40
CA THR A 419 -0.23 0.49 -25.64
C THR A 419 0.92 0.27 -24.65
N PRO A 420 1.91 1.19 -24.60
CA PRO A 420 2.99 1.12 -23.63
C PRO A 420 2.43 0.89 -22.22
N THR A 421 2.95 -0.10 -21.51
CA THR A 421 2.35 -0.56 -20.26
C THR A 421 3.34 -0.48 -19.11
N VAL A 422 2.92 0.14 -18.02
CA VAL A 422 3.63 0.23 -16.75
C VAL A 422 3.06 -0.83 -15.79
N ILE A 423 3.91 -1.71 -15.30
CA ILE A 423 3.59 -2.71 -14.28
C ILE A 423 4.14 -2.24 -12.94
N ALA A 424 3.28 -2.11 -11.93
CA ALA A 424 3.72 -1.80 -10.58
C ALA A 424 4.50 -2.98 -9.98
N SER A 425 5.81 -2.84 -9.83
CA SER A 425 6.69 -3.82 -9.19
C SER A 425 6.75 -3.51 -7.70
N THR A 426 6.00 -4.28 -6.91
CA THR A 426 5.57 -3.87 -5.57
C THR A 426 6.43 -4.38 -4.43
N ALA A 427 7.32 -5.33 -4.68
CA ALA A 427 8.25 -5.83 -3.67
C ALA A 427 9.56 -6.33 -4.31
N SER A 428 10.63 -6.29 -3.51
CA SER A 428 11.90 -6.92 -3.90
C SER A 428 11.75 -8.45 -3.92
N PRO A 429 12.35 -9.16 -4.89
CA PRO A 429 12.39 -10.62 -4.90
C PRO A 429 13.03 -11.21 -3.64
N PHE A 430 13.94 -10.49 -2.99
CA PHE A 430 14.57 -10.92 -1.73
C PHE A 430 13.64 -10.90 -0.52
N LYS A 431 12.47 -10.30 -0.62
CA LYS A 431 11.46 -10.37 0.43
C LYS A 431 10.70 -11.70 0.44
N PHE A 432 10.61 -12.34 -0.71
CA PHE A 432 9.95 -13.61 -0.94
C PHE A 432 10.91 -14.65 -1.53
N THR A 433 12.13 -14.66 -1.04
CA THR A 433 13.28 -15.42 -1.55
C THR A 433 12.94 -16.89 -1.81
N ARG A 434 12.33 -17.57 -0.83
CA ARG A 434 11.97 -18.98 -0.95
C ARG A 434 11.03 -19.24 -2.13
N SER A 435 9.97 -18.45 -2.26
CA SER A 435 9.02 -18.58 -3.37
C SER A 435 9.66 -18.29 -4.73
N VAL A 436 10.54 -17.29 -4.78
CA VAL A 436 11.29 -16.96 -6.01
C VAL A 436 12.26 -18.08 -6.39
N MET A 437 13.00 -18.64 -5.43
CA MET A 437 13.89 -19.79 -5.66
C MET A 437 13.11 -21.02 -6.12
N ASN A 438 11.95 -21.30 -5.54
CA ASN A 438 11.06 -22.37 -5.99
C ASN A 438 10.61 -22.15 -7.45
N ALA A 439 10.21 -20.92 -7.78
CA ALA A 439 9.83 -20.55 -9.15
C ALA A 439 10.97 -20.78 -10.15
N LEU A 440 12.23 -20.50 -9.76
CA LEU A 440 13.41 -20.74 -10.58
C LEU A 440 13.84 -22.23 -10.64
N GLY A 441 13.12 -23.12 -9.95
CA GLY A 441 13.47 -24.54 -9.86
C GLY A 441 14.74 -24.84 -9.04
N LYS A 442 15.06 -23.92 -8.12
CA LYS A 442 16.27 -23.97 -7.26
C LYS A 442 15.91 -23.92 -5.76
N GLY A 443 14.65 -24.19 -5.42
CA GLY A 443 14.20 -24.26 -4.03
C GLY A 443 14.87 -25.40 -3.27
N ASP A 444 15.17 -25.17 -2.01
CA ASP A 444 15.76 -26.14 -1.11
C ASP A 444 15.19 -25.93 0.31
N ASP A 445 14.32 -26.84 0.73
CA ASP A 445 13.66 -26.76 2.05
C ASP A 445 14.59 -27.05 3.22
N SER A 446 15.78 -27.59 2.98
CA SER A 446 16.80 -27.82 4.01
C SER A 446 17.53 -26.52 4.40
N LYS A 447 17.43 -25.46 3.60
CA LYS A 447 18.12 -24.17 3.79
C LYS A 447 17.24 -23.13 4.45
N GLY A 448 17.87 -22.26 5.25
CA GLY A 448 17.25 -21.08 5.78
C GLY A 448 17.03 -19.98 4.74
N ASP A 449 16.11 -19.05 5.00
CA ASP A 449 15.78 -17.99 4.04
C ASP A 449 16.96 -17.07 3.72
N PHE A 450 17.90 -16.87 4.65
CA PHE A 450 19.12 -16.08 4.42
C PHE A 450 20.14 -16.81 3.54
N GLU A 451 20.24 -18.13 3.66
CA GLU A 451 21.08 -18.95 2.77
C GLU A 451 20.50 -18.95 1.35
N LEU A 452 19.18 -19.08 1.23
CA LEU A 452 18.49 -18.96 -0.06
C LEU A 452 18.66 -17.56 -0.68
N ALA A 453 18.74 -16.49 0.13
CA ALA A 453 19.00 -15.13 -0.36
C ALA A 453 20.42 -15.02 -0.96
N ASP A 454 21.43 -15.66 -0.35
CA ASP A 454 22.79 -15.71 -0.90
C ASP A 454 22.79 -16.42 -2.25
N GLU A 455 22.14 -17.56 -2.34
CA GLU A 455 22.03 -18.32 -3.58
C GLU A 455 21.23 -17.57 -4.67
N LEU A 456 20.14 -16.91 -4.30
CA LEU A 456 19.38 -16.06 -5.21
C LEU A 456 20.26 -14.95 -5.79
N SER A 457 21.08 -14.32 -4.96
CA SER A 457 22.04 -13.29 -5.40
C SER A 457 23.10 -13.88 -6.34
N GLU A 458 23.61 -15.08 -6.07
CA GLU A 458 24.58 -15.75 -6.93
C GLU A 458 23.96 -16.12 -8.31
N VAL A 459 22.73 -16.63 -8.32
CA VAL A 459 22.03 -17.04 -9.53
C VAL A 459 21.61 -15.83 -10.37
N SER A 460 21.07 -14.81 -9.74
CA SER A 460 20.49 -13.65 -10.44
C SER A 460 21.49 -12.54 -10.73
N LYS A 461 22.63 -12.52 -10.05
CA LYS A 461 23.60 -11.41 -10.03
C LYS A 461 23.02 -10.10 -9.45
N VAL A 462 21.85 -10.16 -8.84
CA VAL A 462 21.25 -9.02 -8.12
C VAL A 462 21.80 -8.97 -6.71
N LYS A 463 22.22 -7.79 -6.29
CA LYS A 463 22.77 -7.57 -4.94
C LYS A 463 21.66 -7.75 -3.89
N ILE A 464 21.99 -8.42 -2.78
CA ILE A 464 21.08 -8.50 -1.63
C ILE A 464 20.85 -7.09 -1.06
N PRO A 465 19.59 -6.64 -0.93
CA PRO A 465 19.30 -5.34 -0.32
C PRO A 465 19.83 -5.24 1.13
N GLU A 466 20.25 -4.05 1.54
CA GLU A 466 20.73 -3.82 2.91
C GLU A 466 19.64 -4.15 3.95
N ALA A 467 18.39 -3.91 3.62
CA ALA A 467 17.23 -4.29 4.44
C ALA A 467 17.13 -5.79 4.77
N VAL A 468 17.83 -6.66 4.02
CA VAL A 468 17.93 -8.11 4.27
C VAL A 468 19.28 -8.45 4.89
N SER A 469 20.38 -7.93 4.34
CA SER A 469 21.73 -8.26 4.82
C SER A 469 21.99 -7.75 6.23
N SER A 470 21.51 -6.53 6.56
CA SER A 470 21.76 -5.90 7.86
C SER A 470 21.04 -6.59 9.03
N ILE A 471 19.92 -7.26 8.78
CA ILE A 471 19.14 -7.88 9.86
C ILE A 471 19.65 -9.28 10.26
N ARG A 472 20.54 -9.90 9.48
CA ARG A 472 21.07 -11.26 9.78
C ARG A 472 21.71 -11.37 11.15
N THR A 473 22.49 -10.36 11.51
CA THR A 473 23.25 -10.29 12.76
C THR A 473 22.78 -9.17 13.68
N ALA A 474 21.65 -8.53 13.33
CA ALA A 474 21.11 -7.45 14.13
C ALA A 474 20.62 -7.96 15.50
N GLU A 475 20.79 -7.13 16.52
CA GLU A 475 20.30 -7.41 17.86
C GLU A 475 18.77 -7.54 17.88
N ILE A 476 18.25 -8.60 18.47
CA ILE A 476 16.82 -8.75 18.73
C ILE A 476 16.44 -7.83 19.89
N ARG A 477 15.75 -6.74 19.57
CA ARG A 477 15.33 -5.69 20.51
C ARG A 477 13.97 -5.98 21.13
N HIS A 478 13.05 -6.58 20.37
CA HIS A 478 11.69 -6.86 20.78
C HIS A 478 11.49 -8.37 21.00
N LYS A 479 11.45 -8.77 22.27
CA LYS A 479 11.40 -10.19 22.68
C LYS A 479 10.07 -10.58 23.30
N LYS A 480 9.14 -9.61 23.44
CA LYS A 480 7.89 -9.82 24.16
C LYS A 480 6.94 -10.65 23.31
N VAL A 481 6.44 -11.73 23.90
CA VAL A 481 5.36 -12.56 23.36
C VAL A 481 4.31 -12.67 24.46
N VAL A 482 3.04 -12.52 24.11
CA VAL A 482 1.93 -12.56 25.09
C VAL A 482 0.79 -13.44 24.56
N ASP A 483 -0.07 -13.91 25.46
CA ASP A 483 -1.34 -14.48 25.04
C ASP A 483 -2.24 -13.38 24.44
N LYS A 484 -3.11 -13.74 23.50
CA LYS A 484 -4.03 -12.80 22.86
C LYS A 484 -4.93 -12.05 23.84
N THR A 485 -5.16 -12.58 25.05
CA THR A 485 -5.92 -11.92 26.11
C THR A 485 -5.12 -10.87 26.89
N GLU A 486 -3.80 -10.82 26.73
CA GLU A 486 -2.90 -9.92 27.45
C GLU A 486 -2.47 -8.69 26.60
N MET A 487 -3.01 -8.53 25.41
CA MET A 487 -2.63 -7.44 24.49
C MET A 487 -2.83 -6.05 25.12
N GLU A 488 -3.92 -5.82 25.88
CA GLU A 488 -4.18 -4.55 26.57
C GLU A 488 -3.09 -4.25 27.62
N GLY A 489 -2.75 -5.24 28.44
CA GLY A 489 -1.67 -5.08 29.43
C GLY A 489 -0.33 -4.72 28.81
N ALA A 490 -0.02 -5.32 27.65
CA ALA A 490 1.20 -5.02 26.90
C ALA A 490 1.22 -3.59 26.33
N VAL A 491 0.08 -3.08 25.87
CA VAL A 491 -0.06 -1.68 25.42
C VAL A 491 0.15 -0.72 26.61
N LYS A 492 -0.52 -0.99 27.74
CA LYS A 492 -0.40 -0.17 28.95
C LYS A 492 1.03 -0.11 29.48
N GLU A 493 1.72 -1.24 29.54
CA GLU A 493 3.11 -1.30 29.96
C GLU A 493 4.02 -0.43 29.10
N PHE A 494 3.87 -0.49 27.76
CA PHE A 494 4.69 0.31 26.84
C PHE A 494 4.40 1.81 26.94
N LEU A 495 3.16 2.18 27.20
CA LEU A 495 2.73 3.59 27.34
C LEU A 495 2.95 4.16 28.75
N GLY A 496 3.17 3.32 29.75
CA GLY A 496 3.29 3.72 31.16
C GLY A 496 1.94 4.15 31.78
N LEU A 497 0.86 3.43 31.41
CA LEU A 497 -0.51 3.64 31.91
C LEU A 497 -0.77 2.88 33.19
#